data_fa2cdb426d7461f8ad27691cd4c1804f
#
_entry.id   fa2cdb426d7461f8ad27691cd4c1804f
#
_cell.length_a   1.000
_cell.length_b   1.000
_cell.length_c   1.000
_cell.angle_alpha   90.00
_cell.angle_beta   90.00
_cell.angle_gamma   90.00
#
_symmetry.space_group_name_H-M   'P 1'
#
loop_
_entity.id
_entity.type
_entity.pdbx_description
1 polymer ?
#
loop_
_entity_poly.entity_id
_entity_poly.type
_entity_poly.pdbx_seq_one_letter_code
_entity_poly.pdbx_strand_id
1 'polypeptide(L)'
;MSRDRGVCIGVDTSCYTTSLAAVDAQSGALLSQRRKILPVPMGQCGLRQSDALYQHVLQLPDLFRQLLSDSKEFAPYHVVCVSVSKTPRDVEDSYMPVFRAGVAFANVMADSFGVPLYETCHQTGHLLAATAGSGDEPERDFLAIHLSGGTCE
;
A
#
# COMPACT_ATOMS: atom_id res chain seq x y z
N MET A 1 16.23 -14.60 -24.10
CA MET A 1 14.78 -14.31 -24.07
C MET A 1 14.51 -13.67 -22.71
N SER A 2 14.34 -12.35 -22.68
CA SER A 2 13.93 -11.64 -21.47
C SER A 2 12.53 -12.15 -21.11
N ARG A 3 12.38 -12.82 -19.97
CA ARG A 3 11.04 -13.16 -19.46
C ARG A 3 10.39 -11.84 -19.08
N ASP A 4 9.25 -11.55 -19.68
CA ASP A 4 8.38 -10.45 -19.28
C ASP A 4 8.08 -10.58 -17.79
N ARG A 5 8.68 -9.72 -16.97
CA ARG A 5 8.50 -9.76 -15.52
C ARG A 5 7.33 -8.89 -15.12
N GLY A 6 6.34 -9.50 -14.47
CA GLY A 6 5.19 -8.79 -13.94
C GLY A 6 5.51 -8.05 -12.66
N VAL A 7 4.97 -6.84 -12.51
CA VAL A 7 5.03 -6.05 -11.27
C VAL A 7 3.63 -5.81 -10.74
N CYS A 8 3.43 -6.06 -9.44
CA CYS A 8 2.25 -5.64 -8.70
C CYS A 8 2.56 -4.31 -8.00
N ILE A 9 1.65 -3.33 -8.13
CA ILE A 9 1.76 -2.05 -7.43
C ILE A 9 0.80 -2.05 -6.24
N GLY A 10 1.34 -1.85 -5.04
CA GLY A 10 0.58 -1.70 -3.80
C GLY A 10 0.40 -0.24 -3.41
N VAL A 11 -0.79 0.10 -2.91
CA VAL A 11 -1.16 1.43 -2.43
C VAL A 11 -1.73 1.35 -1.02
N ASP A 12 -1.20 2.15 -0.10
CA ASP A 12 -1.77 2.31 1.24
C ASP A 12 -1.79 3.78 1.65
N THR A 13 -2.95 4.24 2.09
CA THR A 13 -3.19 5.60 2.59
C THR A 13 -3.75 5.56 4.01
N SER A 14 -3.18 4.70 4.85
CA SER A 14 -3.55 4.61 6.26
C SER A 14 -3.08 5.83 7.05
N CYS A 15 -3.86 6.25 7.99
CA CYS A 15 -3.76 7.36 8.95
C CYS A 15 -2.67 8.42 8.70
N TYR A 16 -1.38 8.08 8.84
CA TYR A 16 -0.29 9.08 8.88
C TYR A 16 0.78 8.88 7.81
N THR A 17 0.61 7.92 6.91
CA THR A 17 1.64 7.63 5.90
C THR A 17 1.01 7.31 4.57
N THR A 18 1.41 8.03 3.52
CA THR A 18 1.12 7.64 2.14
C THR A 18 2.21 6.68 1.68
N SER A 19 1.84 5.49 1.22
CA SER A 19 2.79 4.45 0.82
C SER A 19 2.45 3.87 -0.54
N LEU A 20 3.49 3.65 -1.35
CA LEU A 20 3.44 2.91 -2.61
C LEU A 20 4.58 1.90 -2.63
N ALA A 21 4.34 0.71 -3.16
CA ALA A 21 5.35 -0.31 -3.34
C ALA A 21 5.20 -1.00 -4.70
N ALA A 22 6.31 -1.44 -5.26
CA ALA A 22 6.38 -2.29 -6.43
C ALA A 22 6.99 -3.64 -6.02
N VAL A 23 6.31 -4.72 -6.35
CA VAL A 23 6.67 -6.09 -5.96
C VAL A 23 6.72 -6.96 -7.22
N ASP A 24 7.74 -7.79 -7.34
CA ASP A 24 7.81 -8.80 -8.40
C ASP A 24 6.68 -9.81 -8.24
N ALA A 25 5.84 -9.95 -9.26
CA ALA A 25 4.63 -10.76 -9.20
C ALA A 25 4.90 -12.27 -9.09
N GLN A 26 6.10 -12.73 -9.45
CA GLN A 26 6.47 -14.14 -9.44
C GLN A 26 7.14 -14.55 -8.12
N SER A 27 8.07 -13.73 -7.66
CA SER A 27 8.88 -14.03 -6.47
C SER A 27 8.37 -13.40 -5.18
N GLY A 28 7.46 -12.40 -5.26
CA GLY A 28 7.05 -11.60 -4.12
C GLY A 28 8.12 -10.63 -3.63
N ALA A 29 9.26 -10.53 -4.30
CA ALA A 29 10.35 -9.66 -3.88
C ALA A 29 9.98 -8.18 -3.99
N LEU A 30 10.29 -7.41 -2.96
CA LEU A 30 10.14 -5.96 -2.97
C LEU A 30 11.17 -5.36 -3.93
N LEU A 31 10.70 -4.69 -4.99
CA LEU A 31 11.53 -4.04 -5.99
C LEU A 31 11.81 -2.58 -5.63
N SER A 32 10.79 -1.85 -5.20
CA SER A 32 10.92 -0.49 -4.70
C SER A 32 9.76 -0.14 -3.79
N GLN A 33 10.00 0.84 -2.91
CA GLN A 33 8.94 1.44 -2.11
C GLN A 33 9.17 2.94 -1.97
N ARG A 34 8.06 3.69 -1.90
CA ARG A 34 8.05 5.11 -1.59
C ARG A 34 7.01 5.38 -0.54
N ARG A 35 7.39 6.11 0.49
CA ARG A 35 6.47 6.49 1.58
C ARG A 35 6.76 7.90 2.06
N LYS A 36 5.71 8.58 2.49
CA LYS A 36 5.81 9.93 3.04
C LYS A 36 4.84 10.08 4.20
N ILE A 37 5.37 10.50 5.34
CA ILE A 37 4.57 10.77 6.54
C ILE A 37 3.79 12.06 6.33
N LEU A 38 2.55 12.09 6.80
CA LEU A 38 1.72 13.30 6.82
C LEU A 38 2.21 14.22 7.93
N PRO A 39 2.48 15.49 7.65
CA PRO A 39 2.86 16.45 8.70
C PRO A 39 1.70 16.71 9.64
N VAL A 40 1.93 16.54 10.94
CA VAL A 40 0.99 16.94 11.99
C VAL A 40 1.41 18.32 12.49
N PRO A 41 0.50 19.31 12.50
CA PRO A 41 0.82 20.65 13.01
C PRO A 41 1.27 20.61 14.46
N MET A 42 2.23 21.47 14.81
CA MET A 42 2.77 21.54 16.16
C MET A 42 1.66 21.86 17.18
N GLY A 43 1.59 21.09 18.26
CA GLY A 43 0.56 21.24 19.31
C GLY A 43 -0.74 20.46 19.05
N GLN A 44 -0.84 19.72 17.94
CA GLN A 44 -1.98 18.82 17.69
C GLN A 44 -1.60 17.38 18.02
N CYS A 45 -2.56 16.62 18.58
CA CYS A 45 -2.39 15.19 18.88
C CYS A 45 -2.63 14.28 17.67
N GLY A 46 -2.97 14.84 16.50
CA GLY A 46 -3.26 14.07 15.29
C GLY A 46 -3.83 14.94 14.17
N LEU A 47 -4.25 14.30 13.08
CA LEU A 47 -4.89 14.94 11.93
C LEU A 47 -6.38 14.63 11.89
N ARG A 48 -7.17 15.61 11.45
CA ARG A 48 -8.55 15.34 11.03
C ARG A 48 -8.52 14.43 9.80
N GLN A 49 -9.50 13.56 9.68
CA GLN A 49 -9.59 12.62 8.55
C GLN A 49 -9.62 13.34 7.19
N SER A 50 -10.30 14.50 7.11
CA SER A 50 -10.34 15.35 5.92
C SER A 50 -8.97 15.89 5.53
N ASP A 51 -8.19 16.33 6.52
CA ASP A 51 -6.87 16.92 6.29
C ASP A 51 -5.87 15.83 5.86
N ALA A 52 -5.95 14.66 6.50
CA ALA A 52 -5.17 13.50 6.12
C ALA A 52 -5.51 13.03 4.69
N LEU A 53 -6.79 12.90 4.36
CA LEU A 53 -7.25 12.54 3.01
C LEU A 53 -6.70 13.53 1.97
N TYR A 54 -6.82 14.84 2.22
CA TYR A 54 -6.30 15.87 1.32
C TYR A 54 -4.78 15.73 1.11
N GLN A 55 -4.03 15.52 2.18
CA GLN A 55 -2.58 15.33 2.09
C GLN A 55 -2.20 14.07 1.30
N HIS A 56 -2.93 12.96 1.48
CA HIS A 56 -2.73 11.75 0.67
C HIS A 56 -2.94 12.02 -0.81
N VAL A 57 -4.02 12.73 -1.16
CA VAL A 57 -4.30 13.12 -2.57
C VAL A 57 -3.16 13.90 -3.18
N LEU A 58 -2.55 14.84 -2.42
CA LEU A 58 -1.42 15.64 -2.90
C LEU A 58 -0.12 14.82 -3.03
N GLN A 59 0.09 13.84 -2.14
CA GLN A 59 1.35 13.09 -2.10
C GLN A 59 1.40 11.93 -3.09
N LEU A 60 0.27 11.29 -3.38
CA LEU A 60 0.21 10.10 -4.24
C LEU A 60 0.85 10.30 -5.62
N PRO A 61 0.56 11.37 -6.38
CA PRO A 61 1.17 11.56 -7.70
C PRO A 61 2.69 11.71 -7.65
N ASP A 62 3.22 12.39 -6.64
CA ASP A 62 4.66 12.59 -6.47
C ASP A 62 5.38 11.30 -6.12
N LEU A 63 4.82 10.53 -5.17
CA LEU A 63 5.36 9.23 -4.79
C LEU A 63 5.32 8.23 -5.94
N PHE A 64 4.24 8.27 -6.73
CA PHE A 64 4.13 7.40 -7.90
C PHE A 64 5.17 7.75 -8.97
N ARG A 65 5.40 9.04 -9.26
CA ARG A 65 6.49 9.46 -10.17
C ARG A 65 7.86 8.99 -9.67
N GLN A 66 8.11 9.09 -8.35
CA GLN A 66 9.34 8.60 -7.75
C GLN A 66 9.46 7.08 -7.88
N LEU A 67 8.37 6.33 -7.63
CA LEU A 67 8.35 4.88 -7.80
C LEU A 67 8.67 4.49 -9.25
N LEU A 68 8.09 5.18 -10.22
CA LEU A 68 8.34 4.94 -11.64
C LEU A 68 9.76 5.36 -12.07
N SER A 69 10.37 6.37 -11.44
CA SER A 69 11.74 6.77 -11.76
C SER A 69 12.79 5.73 -11.40
N ASP A 70 12.50 4.90 -10.41
CA ASP A 70 13.32 3.73 -10.06
C ASP A 70 13.20 2.61 -11.09
N SER A 71 12.21 2.71 -11.99
CA SER A 71 11.90 1.68 -12.98
C SER A 71 13.00 1.45 -14.02
N LYS A 72 14.09 2.24 -14.02
CA LYS A 72 15.32 1.87 -14.76
C LYS A 72 15.90 0.54 -14.27
N GLU A 73 15.64 0.19 -13.02
CA GLU A 73 15.94 -1.11 -12.43
C GLU A 73 14.84 -2.15 -12.74
N PHE A 74 13.64 -1.70 -13.15
CA PHE A 74 12.49 -2.56 -13.46
C PHE A 74 12.29 -2.84 -14.95
N ALA A 75 13.07 -2.24 -15.84
CA ALA A 75 13.05 -2.65 -17.22
C ALA A 75 13.63 -4.08 -17.32
N PRO A 76 12.86 -5.09 -17.70
CA PRO A 76 11.69 -5.08 -18.57
C PRO A 76 10.35 -5.45 -17.87
N TYR A 77 10.06 -4.90 -16.72
CA TYR A 77 8.80 -5.20 -16.03
C TYR A 77 7.60 -4.47 -16.63
N HIS A 78 6.45 -5.11 -16.61
CA HIS A 78 5.16 -4.50 -16.88
C HIS A 78 4.21 -4.68 -15.69
N VAL A 79 3.33 -3.71 -15.46
CA VAL A 79 2.34 -3.80 -14.39
C VAL A 79 1.33 -4.89 -14.75
N VAL A 80 1.11 -5.84 -13.84
CA VAL A 80 0.15 -6.95 -14.00
C VAL A 80 -1.03 -6.86 -13.04
N CYS A 81 -0.90 -6.14 -11.95
CA CYS A 81 -2.00 -5.84 -11.04
C CYS A 81 -1.72 -4.61 -10.18
N VAL A 82 -2.80 -4.06 -9.63
CA VAL A 82 -2.75 -3.05 -8.57
C VAL A 82 -3.45 -3.62 -7.35
N SER A 83 -2.91 -3.36 -6.16
CA SER A 83 -3.52 -3.72 -4.87
C SER A 83 -3.66 -2.48 -3.99
N VAL A 84 -4.74 -2.39 -3.21
CA VAL A 84 -4.98 -1.24 -2.33
C VAL A 84 -5.60 -1.65 -1.01
N SER A 85 -5.14 -1.04 0.08
CA SER A 85 -5.84 -1.09 1.35
C SER A 85 -7.08 -0.19 1.28
N LYS A 86 -8.28 -0.77 1.41
CA LYS A 86 -9.55 -0.03 1.34
C LYS A 86 -10.15 0.30 2.70
N THR A 87 -9.78 -0.47 3.71
CA THR A 87 -10.30 -0.38 5.09
C THR A 87 -9.19 -0.62 6.11
N PRO A 88 -9.34 -0.16 7.35
CA PRO A 88 -8.43 -0.51 8.43
C PRO A 88 -8.34 -2.01 8.69
N ARG A 89 -9.50 -2.68 8.81
CA ARG A 89 -9.64 -4.08 9.17
C ARG A 89 -10.64 -4.79 8.25
N ASP A 90 -10.56 -6.11 8.19
CA ASP A 90 -11.50 -6.95 7.43
C ASP A 90 -12.70 -7.35 8.32
N VAL A 91 -13.46 -6.34 8.74
CA VAL A 91 -14.69 -6.51 9.50
C VAL A 91 -15.77 -5.60 8.94
N GLU A 92 -17.03 -6.00 9.11
CA GLU A 92 -18.17 -5.19 8.73
C GLU A 92 -18.10 -3.82 9.43
N ASP A 93 -18.48 -2.75 8.71
CA ASP A 93 -18.41 -1.36 9.17
C ASP A 93 -16.99 -0.79 9.44
N SER A 94 -15.94 -1.49 9.08
CA SER A 94 -14.59 -0.94 9.12
C SER A 94 -14.41 0.12 8.04
N TYR A 95 -14.50 1.40 8.43
CA TYR A 95 -14.42 2.52 7.52
C TYR A 95 -13.59 3.67 8.07
N MET A 96 -12.67 4.19 7.25
CA MET A 96 -11.98 5.45 7.50
C MET A 96 -11.83 6.24 6.19
N PRO A 97 -12.20 7.54 6.17
CA PRO A 97 -12.15 8.37 4.95
C PRO A 97 -10.82 8.41 4.23
N VAL A 98 -9.69 8.37 4.94
CA VAL A 98 -8.34 8.45 4.37
C VAL A 98 -8.06 7.38 3.32
N PHE A 99 -8.62 6.17 3.47
CA PHE A 99 -8.42 5.09 2.50
C PHE A 99 -9.03 5.41 1.13
N ARG A 100 -10.02 6.31 1.07
CA ARG A 100 -10.67 6.70 -0.20
C ARG A 100 -9.69 7.36 -1.17
N ALA A 101 -8.66 8.05 -0.69
CA ALA A 101 -7.61 8.62 -1.54
C ALA A 101 -6.84 7.52 -2.27
N GLY A 102 -6.40 6.49 -1.54
CA GLY A 102 -5.71 5.33 -2.10
C GLY A 102 -6.57 4.55 -3.08
N VAL A 103 -7.82 4.27 -2.69
CA VAL A 103 -8.78 3.53 -3.55
C VAL A 103 -9.03 4.28 -4.87
N ALA A 104 -9.29 5.58 -4.82
CA ALA A 104 -9.50 6.37 -6.03
C ALA A 104 -8.27 6.36 -6.94
N PHE A 105 -7.09 6.54 -6.38
CA PHE A 105 -5.83 6.51 -7.13
C PHE A 105 -5.53 5.13 -7.73
N ALA A 106 -5.75 4.06 -6.96
CA ALA A 106 -5.54 2.68 -7.41
C ALA A 106 -6.49 2.29 -8.55
N ASN A 107 -7.76 2.72 -8.52
CA ASN A 107 -8.69 2.52 -9.63
C ASN A 107 -8.18 3.18 -10.91
N VAL A 108 -7.77 4.46 -10.83
CA VAL A 108 -7.22 5.16 -12.01
C VAL A 108 -5.99 4.45 -12.56
N MET A 109 -5.11 3.94 -11.70
CA MET A 109 -3.95 3.17 -12.16
C MET A 109 -4.35 1.85 -12.82
N ALA A 110 -5.23 1.07 -12.18
CA ALA A 110 -5.68 -0.21 -12.71
C ALA A 110 -6.33 -0.05 -14.09
N ASP A 111 -7.22 0.93 -14.23
CA ASP A 111 -7.87 1.27 -15.49
C ASP A 111 -6.86 1.74 -16.56
N SER A 112 -5.89 2.58 -16.17
CA SER A 112 -4.88 3.10 -17.09
C SER A 112 -3.93 2.03 -17.60
N PHE A 113 -3.60 1.06 -16.77
CA PHE A 113 -2.75 -0.08 -17.16
C PHE A 113 -3.55 -1.23 -17.79
N GLY A 114 -4.87 -1.24 -17.71
CA GLY A 114 -5.74 -2.33 -18.16
C GLY A 114 -5.53 -3.62 -17.35
N VAL A 115 -5.30 -3.52 -16.04
CA VAL A 115 -4.98 -4.63 -15.15
C VAL A 115 -6.00 -4.75 -14.00
N PRO A 116 -6.12 -5.94 -13.37
CA PRO A 116 -7.02 -6.11 -12.23
C PRO A 116 -6.60 -5.27 -11.01
N LEU A 117 -7.61 -4.79 -10.26
CA LEU A 117 -7.47 -4.18 -8.95
C LEU A 117 -7.86 -5.20 -7.87
N TYR A 118 -6.97 -5.37 -6.88
CA TYR A 118 -7.23 -6.17 -5.69
C TYR A 118 -7.37 -5.26 -4.48
N GLU A 119 -8.47 -5.42 -3.76
CA GLU A 119 -8.74 -4.67 -2.54
C GLU A 119 -8.47 -5.55 -1.31
N THR A 120 -7.80 -4.99 -0.32
CA THR A 120 -7.48 -5.65 0.94
C THR A 120 -7.71 -4.70 2.11
N CYS A 121 -7.47 -5.13 3.34
CA CYS A 121 -7.44 -4.24 4.49
C CYS A 121 -5.98 -3.92 4.91
N HIS A 122 -5.80 -2.81 5.60
CA HIS A 122 -4.50 -2.35 6.08
C HIS A 122 -3.83 -3.36 7.02
N GLN A 123 -4.61 -3.98 7.90
CA GLN A 123 -4.11 -5.00 8.84
C GLN A 123 -3.55 -6.22 8.11
N THR A 124 -4.20 -6.69 7.05
CA THR A 124 -3.66 -7.77 6.19
C THR A 124 -2.31 -7.37 5.59
N GLY A 125 -2.15 -6.10 5.18
CA GLY A 125 -0.88 -5.58 4.68
C GLY A 125 0.25 -5.68 5.72
N HIS A 126 -0.04 -5.38 7.00
CA HIS A 126 0.94 -5.55 8.08
C HIS A 126 1.34 -7.01 8.29
N LEU A 127 0.37 -7.93 8.29
CA LEU A 127 0.64 -9.36 8.45
C LEU A 127 1.51 -9.90 7.32
N LEU A 128 1.17 -9.57 6.07
CA LEU A 128 1.94 -9.99 4.90
C LEU A 128 3.35 -9.39 4.89
N ALA A 129 3.51 -8.12 5.30
CA ALA A 129 4.83 -7.50 5.39
C ALA A 129 5.69 -8.15 6.47
N ALA A 130 5.12 -8.54 7.60
CA ALA A 130 5.83 -9.23 8.67
C ALA A 130 6.29 -10.63 8.24
N THR A 131 5.42 -11.41 7.59
CA THR A 131 5.76 -12.76 7.11
C THR A 131 6.78 -12.73 5.96
N ALA A 132 6.63 -11.80 5.00
CA ALA A 132 7.61 -11.64 3.93
C ALA A 132 8.99 -11.21 4.45
N GLY A 133 9.05 -10.45 5.55
CA GLY A 133 10.29 -9.99 6.18
C GLY A 133 10.99 -11.06 7.00
N SER A 134 10.30 -12.06 7.52
CA SER A 134 10.87 -13.15 8.34
C SER A 134 11.61 -14.21 7.52
N GLY A 135 11.31 -14.33 6.23
CA GLY A 135 11.82 -15.41 5.38
C GLY A 135 11.18 -16.77 5.66
N ASP A 136 10.27 -16.85 6.62
CA ASP A 136 9.50 -18.05 6.92
C ASP A 136 8.18 -18.01 6.15
N GLU A 137 7.86 -19.06 5.43
CA GLU A 137 6.49 -19.25 4.95
C GLU A 137 5.58 -19.54 6.16
N PRO A 138 4.53 -18.75 6.40
CA PRO A 138 3.63 -19.01 7.51
C PRO A 138 2.98 -20.39 7.31
N GLU A 139 3.00 -21.20 8.35
CA GLU A 139 2.18 -22.42 8.40
C GLU A 139 0.71 -22.07 8.13
N ARG A 140 -0.09 -23.04 7.70
CA ARG A 140 -1.49 -22.80 7.27
C ARG A 140 -2.33 -22.08 8.31
N ASP A 141 -2.05 -22.31 9.59
CA ASP A 141 -2.74 -21.69 10.74
C ASP A 141 -1.70 -21.06 11.66
N PHE A 142 -1.76 -19.76 11.84
CA PHE A 142 -0.89 -19.02 12.76
C PHE A 142 -1.68 -18.00 13.56
N LEU A 143 -1.21 -17.70 14.77
CA LEU A 143 -1.74 -16.63 15.60
C LEU A 143 -0.92 -15.37 15.36
N ALA A 144 -1.58 -14.30 14.95
CA ALA A 144 -0.96 -12.98 14.82
C ALA A 144 -1.47 -12.05 15.91
N ILE A 145 -0.55 -11.31 16.55
CA ILE A 145 -0.89 -10.27 17.52
C ILE A 145 -0.41 -8.94 16.96
N HIS A 146 -1.32 -8.03 16.72
CA HIS A 146 -1.02 -6.67 16.28
C HIS A 146 -1.13 -5.71 17.46
N LEU A 147 0.01 -5.15 17.87
CA LEU A 147 0.11 -4.15 18.95
C LEU A 147 0.41 -2.78 18.34
N SER A 148 -0.47 -1.83 18.53
CA SER A 148 -0.25 -0.43 18.15
C SER A 148 -0.51 0.48 19.34
N GLY A 149 -0.06 1.76 19.27
CA GLY A 149 -0.09 2.68 20.40
C GLY A 149 -1.48 2.98 21.00
N GLY A 150 -2.55 2.46 20.43
CA GLY A 150 -3.93 2.63 20.93
C GLY A 150 -4.77 1.35 20.85
N THR A 151 -4.28 0.29 20.21
CA THR A 151 -5.04 -0.95 20.01
C THR A 151 -4.16 -2.16 20.21
N CYS A 152 -4.76 -3.22 20.77
CA CYS A 152 -4.19 -4.56 20.82
C CYS A 152 -5.21 -5.49 20.15
N GLU A 153 -4.84 -6.17 19.08
CA GLU A 153 -5.72 -7.06 18.31
C GLU A 153 -5.01 -8.36 17.94
#